data_7e951bdaa417a96ef67d726664980e9e
#
_entry.id   7e951bdaa417a96ef67d726664980e9e
#
_cell.length_a   1.000
_cell.length_b   1.000
_cell.length_c   1.000
_cell.angle_alpha   90.00
_cell.angle_beta   90.00
_cell.angle_gamma   90.00
#
_symmetry.space_group_name_H-M   'P 1'
#
loop_
_entity.id
_entity.type
_entity.pdbx_description
1 polymer ?
#
loop_
_entity_poly.entity_id
_entity_poly.type
_entity_poly.pdbx_seq_one_letter_code
_entity_poly.pdbx_strand_id
1 'polypeptide(L)'
;MTNIEIIDKTKEYVKNKLEGEGSGHDWWHILRVYNNALDIAGKEGNCDIFIIELAALLHDIADWKFNDGNLDKGSEIAGIFLADLNVDEKIIEHVSDIIKNISFKGANVENTITTKEGMIVQDADRLDAIGAVGI
;
A
#
# COMPACT_ATOMS: atom_id res chain seq x y z
N MET A 1 -7.86 19.24 -6.27
CA MET A 1 -8.43 18.02 -5.66
C MET A 1 -7.97 17.91 -4.22
N THR A 2 -8.88 17.65 -3.30
CA THR A 2 -8.53 17.50 -1.88
C THR A 2 -7.93 16.13 -1.62
N ASN A 3 -7.27 15.99 -0.46
CA ASN A 3 -6.73 14.68 -0.06
C ASN A 3 -7.84 13.65 0.07
N ILE A 4 -9.01 14.05 0.58
CA ILE A 4 -10.16 13.16 0.69
C ILE A 4 -10.60 12.65 -0.68
N GLU A 5 -10.66 13.52 -1.66
CA GLU A 5 -11.04 13.15 -3.02
C GLU A 5 -10.02 12.20 -3.64
N ILE A 6 -8.74 12.44 -3.42
CA ILE A 6 -7.67 11.56 -3.91
C ILE A 6 -7.80 10.17 -3.28
N ILE A 7 -8.03 10.11 -1.97
CA ILE A 7 -8.21 8.84 -1.27
C ILE A 7 -9.43 8.09 -1.80
N ASP A 8 -10.55 8.77 -1.99
CA ASP A 8 -11.76 8.13 -2.53
C ASP A 8 -11.53 7.57 -3.93
N LYS A 9 -10.85 8.32 -4.79
CA LYS A 9 -10.51 7.84 -6.14
C LYS A 9 -9.54 6.67 -6.09
N THR A 10 -8.62 6.68 -5.15
CA THR A 10 -7.66 5.59 -4.97
C THR A 10 -8.37 4.31 -4.53
N LYS A 11 -9.30 4.43 -3.59
CA LYS A 11 -10.11 3.29 -3.15
C LYS A 11 -10.87 2.66 -4.31
N GLU A 12 -11.53 3.49 -5.11
CA GLU A 12 -12.28 3.02 -6.26
C GLU A 12 -11.39 2.34 -7.29
N TYR A 13 -10.24 2.94 -7.58
CA TYR A 13 -9.29 2.40 -8.53
C TYR A 13 -8.78 1.02 -8.09
N VAL A 14 -8.36 0.89 -6.83
CA VAL A 14 -7.85 -0.38 -6.30
C VAL A 14 -8.95 -1.43 -6.29
N LYS A 15 -10.14 -1.08 -5.84
CA LYS A 15 -11.27 -2.01 -5.81
C LYS A 15 -11.58 -2.56 -7.19
N ASN A 16 -11.63 -1.69 -8.20
CA ASN A 16 -11.91 -2.11 -9.57
C ASN A 16 -10.81 -3.01 -10.12
N LYS A 17 -9.57 -2.71 -9.83
CA LYS A 17 -8.44 -3.54 -10.25
C LYS A 17 -8.50 -4.94 -9.67
N LEU A 18 -8.74 -5.04 -8.38
CA LEU A 18 -8.75 -6.32 -7.69
C LEU A 18 -9.94 -7.18 -8.09
N GLU A 19 -11.11 -6.60 -8.30
CA GLU A 19 -12.30 -7.33 -8.74
C GLU A 19 -12.14 -7.91 -10.13
N GLY A 20 -11.37 -7.24 -10.99
CA GLY A 20 -11.19 -7.67 -12.38
C GLY A 20 -10.16 -8.77 -12.60
N GLU A 21 -9.28 -9.02 -11.65
CA GLU A 21 -8.13 -9.90 -11.89
C GLU A 21 -8.28 -11.33 -11.39
N GLY A 22 -9.19 -11.60 -10.49
CA GLY A 22 -9.35 -12.95 -9.95
C GLY A 22 -8.08 -13.51 -9.31
N SER A 23 -7.22 -12.64 -8.79
CA SER A 23 -5.87 -13.00 -8.34
C SER A 23 -5.81 -13.61 -6.94
N GLY A 24 -6.94 -13.69 -6.25
CA GLY A 24 -6.96 -14.10 -4.86
C GLY A 24 -6.72 -12.98 -3.86
N HIS A 25 -6.22 -11.85 -4.33
CA HIS A 25 -6.14 -10.64 -3.51
C HIS A 25 -7.51 -9.98 -3.54
N ASP A 26 -8.13 -9.76 -2.40
CA ASP A 26 -9.43 -9.16 -2.38
C ASP A 26 -9.42 -7.77 -1.77
N TRP A 27 -10.46 -7.02 -2.06
CA TRP A 27 -10.63 -5.68 -1.54
C TRP A 27 -10.69 -5.66 0.00
N TRP A 28 -11.24 -6.71 0.60
CA TRP A 28 -11.40 -6.78 2.04
C TRP A 28 -10.06 -6.83 2.76
N HIS A 29 -9.07 -7.54 2.19
CA HIS A 29 -7.70 -7.53 2.70
C HIS A 29 -7.13 -6.11 2.69
N ILE A 30 -7.26 -5.42 1.57
CA ILE A 30 -6.77 -4.04 1.43
C ILE A 30 -7.44 -3.13 2.45
N LEU A 31 -8.75 -3.25 2.62
CA LEU A 31 -9.50 -2.42 3.56
C LEU A 31 -9.06 -2.68 5.01
N ARG A 32 -8.81 -3.95 5.36
CA ARG A 32 -8.31 -4.29 6.69
C ARG A 32 -6.93 -3.69 6.95
N VAL A 33 -6.03 -3.79 5.98
CA VAL A 33 -4.69 -3.18 6.09
C VAL A 33 -4.80 -1.66 6.23
N TYR A 34 -5.66 -1.05 5.43
CA TYR A 34 -5.92 0.39 5.50
C TYR A 34 -6.39 0.80 6.90
N ASN A 35 -7.38 0.11 7.42
CA ASN A 35 -7.93 0.43 8.76
C ASN A 35 -6.91 0.17 9.87
N ASN A 36 -6.15 -0.92 9.78
CA ASN A 36 -5.09 -1.22 10.74
C ASN A 36 -4.01 -0.15 10.72
N ALA A 37 -3.63 0.29 9.53
CA ALA A 37 -2.61 1.33 9.38
C ALA A 37 -3.05 2.65 10.02
N LEU A 38 -4.30 3.03 9.81
CA LEU A 38 -4.84 4.25 10.43
C LEU A 38 -4.89 4.14 11.95
N ASP A 39 -5.24 2.97 12.48
CA ASP A 39 -5.27 2.72 13.92
C ASP A 39 -3.87 2.86 14.53
N ILE A 40 -2.88 2.24 13.89
CA ILE A 40 -1.50 2.32 14.34
C ILE A 40 -1.00 3.77 14.26
N ALA A 41 -1.30 4.46 13.17
CA ALA A 41 -0.88 5.84 12.97
C ALA A 41 -1.45 6.76 14.05
N GLY A 42 -2.70 6.53 14.44
CA GLY A 42 -3.33 7.30 15.50
C GLY A 42 -2.66 7.12 16.86
N LYS A 43 -2.12 5.94 17.11
CA LYS A 43 -1.41 5.65 18.37
C LYS A 43 0.02 6.17 18.33
N GLU A 44 0.68 6.08 17.18
CA GLU A 44 2.08 6.50 17.05
C GLU A 44 2.25 8.01 17.02
N GLY A 45 1.37 8.71 16.29
CA GLY A 45 1.49 10.16 16.11
C GLY A 45 2.70 10.54 15.25
N ASN A 46 2.82 11.81 14.94
CA ASN A 46 3.95 12.39 14.18
C ASN A 46 4.26 11.65 12.88
N CYS A 47 3.23 11.33 12.11
CA CYS A 47 3.38 10.67 10.83
C CYS A 47 2.42 11.29 9.82
N ASP A 48 2.74 11.10 8.53
CA ASP A 48 1.91 11.64 7.45
C ASP A 48 0.80 10.65 7.12
N ILE A 49 -0.40 10.93 7.58
CA ILE A 49 -1.56 10.07 7.40
C ILE A 49 -1.87 9.86 5.92
N PHE A 50 -1.76 10.91 5.10
CA PHE A 50 -2.06 10.81 3.68
C PHE A 50 -1.15 9.80 2.98
N ILE A 51 0.15 9.83 3.27
CA ILE A 51 1.11 8.86 2.73
C ILE A 51 0.75 7.45 3.19
N ILE A 52 0.41 7.28 4.47
CA ILE A 52 0.03 5.97 5.01
C ILE A 52 -1.22 5.45 4.31
N GLU A 53 -2.22 6.28 4.11
CA GLU A 53 -3.44 5.89 3.43
C GLU A 53 -3.18 5.43 2.00
N LEU A 54 -2.40 6.20 1.24
CA LEU A 54 -2.08 5.86 -0.13
C LEU A 54 -1.27 4.57 -0.23
N ALA A 55 -0.25 4.43 0.62
CA ALA A 55 0.59 3.25 0.60
C ALA A 55 -0.19 1.98 0.99
N ALA A 56 -1.05 2.08 2.01
CA ALA A 56 -1.87 0.95 2.42
C ALA A 56 -2.81 0.50 1.31
N LEU A 57 -3.44 1.45 0.62
CA LEU A 57 -4.37 1.13 -0.45
C LEU A 57 -3.67 0.56 -1.69
N LEU A 58 -2.48 1.03 -2.00
CA LEU A 58 -1.80 0.70 -3.25
C LEU A 58 -0.76 -0.40 -3.13
N HIS A 59 -0.47 -0.90 -1.92
CA HIS A 59 0.67 -1.81 -1.74
C HIS A 59 0.55 -3.13 -2.49
N ASP A 60 -0.65 -3.62 -2.78
CA ASP A 60 -0.88 -4.87 -3.51
C ASP A 60 -1.52 -4.64 -4.89
N ILE A 61 -1.31 -3.46 -5.48
CA ILE A 61 -1.97 -3.09 -6.73
C ILE A 61 -1.56 -3.99 -7.90
N ALA A 62 -0.39 -4.62 -7.82
CA ALA A 62 0.06 -5.57 -8.82
C ALA A 62 0.67 -6.77 -8.12
N ASP A 63 0.15 -7.96 -8.44
CA ASP A 63 0.72 -9.20 -7.93
C ASP A 63 1.95 -9.54 -8.78
N TRP A 64 3.12 -9.62 -8.13
CA TRP A 64 4.38 -9.90 -8.81
C TRP A 64 4.34 -11.23 -9.58
N LYS A 65 3.53 -12.19 -9.16
CA LYS A 65 3.39 -13.48 -9.85
C LYS A 65 2.83 -13.33 -11.25
N PHE A 66 1.97 -12.33 -11.45
CA PHE A 66 1.36 -12.06 -12.76
C PHE A 66 2.16 -11.07 -13.58
N ASN A 67 3.29 -10.58 -13.05
CA ASN A 67 4.14 -9.61 -13.72
C ASN A 67 5.56 -10.14 -13.89
N ASP A 68 5.70 -11.43 -14.13
CA ASP A 68 6.98 -12.12 -14.37
C ASP A 68 8.01 -11.88 -13.27
N GLY A 69 7.53 -11.75 -12.03
CA GLY A 69 8.41 -11.51 -10.90
C GLY A 69 8.92 -10.09 -10.78
N ASN A 70 8.35 -9.14 -11.53
CA ASN A 70 8.78 -7.75 -11.46
C ASN A 70 8.24 -7.10 -10.18
N LEU A 71 9.10 -6.97 -9.18
CA LEU A 71 8.74 -6.41 -7.88
C LEU A 71 8.50 -4.91 -7.92
N ASP A 72 8.95 -4.23 -8.97
CA ASP A 72 8.78 -2.79 -9.11
C ASP A 72 7.45 -2.42 -9.77
N LYS A 73 6.72 -3.40 -10.30
CA LYS A 73 5.52 -3.14 -11.08
C LYS A 73 4.44 -2.41 -10.27
N GLY A 74 4.24 -2.83 -9.02
CA GLY A 74 3.26 -2.19 -8.14
C GLY A 74 3.60 -0.73 -7.88
N SER A 75 4.86 -0.43 -7.59
CA SER A 75 5.28 0.95 -7.33
C SER A 75 5.19 1.81 -8.59
N GLU A 76 5.49 1.24 -9.76
CA GLU A 76 5.34 1.95 -11.03
C GLU A 76 3.88 2.31 -11.32
N ILE A 77 2.99 1.34 -11.18
CA ILE A 77 1.55 1.56 -11.41
C ILE A 77 1.02 2.62 -10.44
N ALA A 78 1.39 2.52 -9.17
CA ALA A 78 0.96 3.48 -8.16
C ALA A 78 1.47 4.89 -8.50
N GLY A 79 2.72 5.01 -8.91
CA GLY A 79 3.31 6.29 -9.27
C GLY A 79 2.59 6.95 -10.43
N ILE A 80 2.29 6.19 -11.47
CA ILE A 80 1.58 6.70 -12.64
C ILE A 80 0.17 7.17 -12.25
N PHE A 81 -0.54 6.37 -11.46
CA PHE A 81 -1.88 6.70 -11.01
C PHE A 81 -1.90 8.01 -10.22
N LEU A 82 -0.98 8.15 -9.26
CA LEU A 82 -0.91 9.33 -8.41
C LEU A 82 -0.49 10.58 -9.20
N ALA A 83 0.41 10.41 -10.17
CA ALA A 83 0.82 11.51 -11.03
C ALA A 83 -0.37 12.03 -11.86
N ASP A 84 -1.23 11.13 -12.33
CA ASP A 84 -2.44 11.50 -13.06
C ASP A 84 -3.41 12.32 -12.19
N LEU A 85 -3.36 12.13 -10.88
CA LEU A 85 -4.17 12.90 -9.94
C LEU A 85 -3.46 14.17 -9.44
N ASN A 86 -2.31 14.48 -10.01
CA ASN A 86 -1.51 15.67 -9.65
C ASN A 86 -1.07 15.68 -8.18
N VAL A 87 -0.78 14.51 -7.65
CA VAL A 87 -0.23 14.38 -6.30
C VAL A 87 1.22 14.90 -6.32
N ASP A 88 1.66 15.53 -5.23
CA ASP A 88 3.01 16.05 -5.10
C ASP A 88 4.03 14.92 -5.35
N GLU A 89 5.04 15.24 -6.16
CA GLU A 89 6.09 14.29 -6.53
C GLU A 89 6.78 13.67 -5.31
N LYS A 90 7.02 14.45 -4.26
CA LYS A 90 7.65 13.95 -3.04
C LYS A 90 6.78 12.91 -2.34
N ILE A 91 5.47 13.10 -2.37
CA ILE A 91 4.52 12.14 -1.82
C ILE A 91 4.54 10.88 -2.66
N ILE A 92 4.53 11.02 -3.98
CA ILE A 92 4.58 9.87 -4.90
C ILE A 92 5.85 9.05 -4.68
N GLU A 93 6.99 9.70 -4.56
CA GLU A 93 8.25 9.01 -4.30
C GLU A 93 8.21 8.22 -3.00
N HIS A 94 7.68 8.83 -1.94
CA HIS A 94 7.60 8.18 -0.63
C HIS A 94 6.66 6.97 -0.69
N VAL A 95 5.48 7.12 -1.28
CA VAL A 95 4.52 6.03 -1.43
C VAL A 95 5.12 4.90 -2.28
N SER A 96 5.73 5.24 -3.40
CA SER A 96 6.35 4.25 -4.29
C SER A 96 7.45 3.47 -3.58
N ASP A 97 8.27 4.16 -2.80
CA ASP A 97 9.34 3.53 -2.03
C ASP A 97 8.79 2.56 -0.99
N ILE A 98 7.72 2.93 -0.29
CA ILE A 98 7.08 2.05 0.68
C ILE A 98 6.55 0.79 -0.02
N ILE A 99 5.86 0.95 -1.14
CA ILE A 99 5.30 -0.18 -1.89
C ILE A 99 6.40 -1.13 -2.35
N LYS A 100 7.46 -0.58 -2.89
CA LYS A 100 8.60 -1.37 -3.36
C LYS A 100 9.22 -2.18 -2.23
N ASN A 101 9.45 -1.56 -1.08
CA ASN A 101 10.09 -2.25 0.05
C ASN A 101 9.19 -3.29 0.69
N ILE A 102 7.89 -3.07 0.72
CA ILE A 102 6.94 -4.07 1.21
C ILE A 102 6.90 -5.28 0.27
N SER A 103 7.05 -5.07 -1.03
CA SER A 103 7.06 -6.14 -2.02
C SER A 103 8.23 -7.10 -1.86
N PHE A 104 9.33 -6.65 -1.26
CA PHE A 104 10.47 -7.51 -0.96
C PHE A 104 10.20 -8.31 0.33
N LYS A 105 9.30 -9.28 0.25
CA LYS A 105 8.94 -10.13 1.40
C LYS A 105 9.72 -11.43 1.44
N GLY A 106 10.67 -11.62 0.56
CA GLY A 106 11.42 -12.86 0.45
C GLY A 106 12.37 -13.11 1.63
N ALA A 107 12.74 -14.36 1.82
CA ALA A 107 13.73 -14.71 2.80
C ALA A 107 15.07 -14.05 2.47
N ASN A 108 15.81 -13.67 3.50
CA ASN A 108 17.14 -13.06 3.37
C ASN A 108 17.15 -11.63 2.85
N VAL A 109 15.99 -10.99 2.78
CA VAL A 109 15.95 -9.58 2.42
C VAL A 109 15.93 -8.78 3.72
N GLU A 110 16.90 -7.89 3.87
CA GLU A 110 16.92 -6.99 5.02
C GLU A 110 15.76 -6.02 4.93
N ASN A 111 15.28 -5.60 6.09
CA ASN A 111 14.24 -4.60 6.16
C ASN A 111 14.82 -3.27 5.69
N THR A 112 14.41 -2.83 4.50
CA THR A 112 14.88 -1.59 3.89
C THR A 112 13.94 -0.41 4.17
N ILE A 113 12.85 -0.65 4.88
CA ILE A 113 11.90 0.40 5.21
C ILE A 113 12.49 1.27 6.32
N THR A 114 12.70 2.55 6.01
CA THR A 114 13.37 3.47 6.92
C THR A 114 12.46 4.56 7.47
N THR A 115 11.26 4.72 6.89
CA THR A 115 10.35 5.77 7.31
C THR A 115 9.30 5.22 8.27
N LYS A 116 8.80 6.09 9.14
CA LYS A 116 7.76 5.74 10.09
C LYS A 116 6.49 5.30 9.38
N GLU A 117 6.12 6.02 8.32
CA GLU A 117 4.95 5.68 7.51
C GLU A 117 5.08 4.28 6.90
N GLY A 118 6.24 3.95 6.38
CA GLY A 118 6.49 2.62 5.82
C GLY A 118 6.41 1.52 6.85
N MET A 119 6.96 1.75 8.04
CA MET A 119 6.89 0.78 9.13
C MET A 119 5.46 0.52 9.57
N ILE A 120 4.65 1.57 9.63
CA ILE A 120 3.24 1.46 10.01
C ILE A 120 2.47 0.60 8.99
N VAL A 121 2.67 0.86 7.71
CA VAL A 121 1.99 0.08 6.66
C VAL A 121 2.44 -1.38 6.69
N GLN A 122 3.72 -1.62 6.86
CA GLN A 122 4.26 -2.98 6.97
C GLN A 122 3.66 -3.73 8.17
N ASP A 123 3.59 -3.07 9.31
CA ASP A 123 3.00 -3.68 10.51
C ASP A 123 1.51 -3.97 10.31
N ALA A 124 0.79 -3.07 9.66
CA ALA A 124 -0.63 -3.27 9.36
C ALA A 124 -0.85 -4.48 8.46
N ASP A 125 0.00 -4.66 7.46
CA ASP A 125 -0.06 -5.81 6.55
C ASP A 125 0.23 -7.12 7.30
N ARG A 126 1.25 -7.10 8.16
CA ARG A 126 1.59 -8.26 8.99
C ARG A 126 0.48 -8.65 9.96
N LEU A 127 -0.16 -7.67 10.56
CA LEU A 127 -1.28 -7.91 11.48
C LEU A 127 -2.44 -8.62 10.77
N ASP A 128 -2.74 -8.24 9.54
CA ASP A 128 -3.80 -8.90 8.79
C ASP A 128 -3.44 -10.35 8.48
N ALA A 129 -2.18 -10.61 8.13
CA ALA A 129 -1.71 -11.97 7.87
C ALA A 129 -1.82 -12.85 9.11
N ILE A 130 -1.45 -12.32 10.28
CA ILE A 130 -1.54 -13.04 11.56
C ILE A 130 -3.01 -13.31 11.91
N GLY A 131 -3.87 -12.33 11.73
CA GLY A 131 -5.29 -12.47 12.02
C GLY A 131 -5.97 -13.52 11.15
N ALA A 132 -5.51 -13.67 9.92
CA ALA A 132 -6.07 -14.66 9.01
C ALA A 132 -5.68 -16.10 9.37
N VAL A 133 -4.56 -16.27 10.05
CA VAL A 133 -3.98 -17.59 10.38
C VAL A 133 -4.21 -17.96 11.85
N GLY A 134 -4.23 -16.99 12.71
CA GLY A 134 -4.10 -17.17 14.16
C GLY A 134 -5.37 -17.50 14.92
N ILE A 135 -6.42 -17.83 14.25
CA ILE A 135 -7.66 -18.06 14.95
C ILE A 135 -7.94 -19.54 15.07
#